data_334099a74585c775f78ddb5dce59fc3f
#
_entry.id   334099a74585c775f78ddb5dce59fc3f
#
_cell.length_a   1.000
_cell.length_b   1.000
_cell.length_c   1.000
_cell.angle_alpha   90.00
_cell.angle_beta   90.00
_cell.angle_gamma   90.00
#
_symmetry.space_group_name_H-M   'P 1'
#
loop_
_entity.id
_entity.type
_entity.pdbx_description
1 polymer ?
#
loop_
_entity_poly.entity_id
_entity_poly.type
_entity_poly.pdbx_seq_one_letter_code
_entity_poly.pdbx_strand_id
1 'polypeptide(L)'
;MLLASLVVTSAIAARAEEPVTLTLTIKDHRFEPAELHAPAGKPIMFVVKNLNTSASEIESDALHFEKVIPAGSEGTVHVRPLSPGRYNFFDDFHHATQGYLVVP
;
A
#
# COMPACT_ATOMS: atom_id res chain seq x y z
N MET A 1 -29.78 -24.21 47.96
CA MET A 1 -30.14 -23.70 46.67
C MET A 1 -28.95 -22.98 46.07
N LEU A 2 -28.26 -23.62 45.10
CA LEU A 2 -27.07 -23.03 44.45
C LEU A 2 -27.53 -22.25 43.22
N LEU A 3 -27.35 -20.93 43.26
CA LEU A 3 -27.53 -20.06 42.10
C LEU A 3 -26.20 -20.07 41.31
N ALA A 4 -26.21 -20.77 40.17
CA ALA A 4 -25.09 -20.67 39.24
C ALA A 4 -25.25 -19.40 38.43
N SER A 5 -24.38 -18.40 38.68
CA SER A 5 -24.24 -17.23 37.81
C SER A 5 -23.50 -17.64 36.55
N LEU A 6 -24.21 -17.69 35.44
CA LEU A 6 -23.59 -17.87 34.13
C LEU A 6 -23.00 -16.51 33.70
N VAL A 7 -21.69 -16.37 33.81
CA VAL A 7 -20.98 -15.20 33.27
C VAL A 7 -20.77 -15.47 31.79
N VAL A 8 -21.56 -14.82 30.93
CA VAL A 8 -21.35 -14.86 29.50
C VAL A 8 -20.33 -13.77 29.18
N THR A 9 -19.07 -14.16 28.99
CA THR A 9 -18.05 -13.29 28.45
C THR A 9 -18.18 -13.30 26.91
N SER A 10 -18.74 -12.24 26.35
CA SER A 10 -18.70 -12.05 24.92
C SER A 10 -17.30 -11.50 24.55
N ALA A 11 -16.47 -12.34 23.93
CA ALA A 11 -15.24 -11.89 23.34
C ALA A 11 -15.55 -11.11 22.06
N ILE A 12 -15.29 -9.82 22.06
CA ILE A 12 -15.34 -9.02 20.83
C ILE A 12 -14.05 -9.35 20.07
N ALA A 13 -14.17 -10.17 19.01
CA ALA A 13 -13.06 -10.39 18.12
C ALA A 13 -12.71 -9.07 17.43
N ALA A 14 -11.49 -8.57 17.68
CA ALA A 14 -10.97 -7.42 16.95
C ALA A 14 -10.87 -7.82 15.46
N ARG A 15 -11.64 -7.17 14.58
CA ARG A 15 -11.46 -7.30 13.13
C ARG A 15 -10.24 -6.53 12.72
N ALA A 16 -9.36 -7.19 11.94
CA ALA A 16 -8.32 -6.47 11.22
C ALA A 16 -9.00 -5.44 10.33
N GLU A 17 -8.50 -4.21 10.33
CA GLU A 17 -8.99 -3.17 9.48
C GLU A 17 -8.72 -3.51 8.01
N GLU A 18 -9.71 -3.31 7.14
CA GLU A 18 -9.53 -3.54 5.71
C GLU A 18 -8.54 -2.52 5.14
N PRO A 19 -7.58 -2.96 4.29
CA PRO A 19 -6.66 -2.04 3.66
C PRO A 19 -7.38 -1.09 2.71
N VAL A 20 -6.90 0.14 2.64
CA VAL A 20 -7.23 1.06 1.57
C VAL A 20 -6.46 0.63 0.33
N THR A 21 -7.16 0.37 -0.76
CA THR A 21 -6.53 -0.02 -2.02
C THR A 21 -6.25 1.22 -2.86
N LEU A 22 -5.00 1.39 -3.25
CA LEU A 22 -4.56 2.42 -4.18
C LEU A 22 -4.02 1.74 -5.43
N THR A 23 -4.49 2.18 -6.59
CA THR A 23 -4.02 1.64 -7.87
C THR A 23 -3.19 2.67 -8.59
N LEU A 24 -2.04 2.23 -9.07
CA LEU A 24 -1.13 3.05 -9.83
C LEU A 24 -0.67 2.27 -11.08
N THR A 25 -0.51 2.99 -12.17
CA THR A 25 -0.05 2.44 -13.44
C THR A 25 1.34 3.00 -13.75
N ILE A 26 2.21 2.16 -14.30
CA ILE A 26 3.48 2.59 -14.88
C ILE A 26 3.34 2.54 -16.38
N LYS A 27 3.46 3.69 -17.03
CA LYS A 27 3.35 3.81 -18.49
C LYS A 27 4.33 4.87 -18.98
N ASP A 28 5.05 4.57 -20.05
CA ASP A 28 6.06 5.47 -20.62
C ASP A 28 7.06 5.97 -19.54
N HIS A 29 7.48 5.08 -18.65
CA HIS A 29 8.36 5.35 -17.52
C HIS A 29 7.84 6.44 -16.56
N ARG A 30 6.51 6.52 -16.39
CA ARG A 30 5.86 7.44 -15.46
C ARG A 30 4.85 6.71 -14.61
N PHE A 31 4.71 7.13 -13.36
CA PHE A 31 3.59 6.72 -12.52
C PHE A 31 2.36 7.55 -12.85
N GLU A 32 1.24 6.87 -13.03
CA GLU A 32 -0.06 7.49 -13.27
C GLU A 32 -1.10 6.95 -12.25
N PRO A 33 -1.55 7.75 -11.30
CA PRO A 33 -1.11 9.10 -10.98
C PRO A 33 0.27 9.12 -10.29
N ALA A 34 1.01 10.22 -10.43
CA ALA A 34 2.29 10.39 -9.75
C ALA A 34 2.13 10.76 -8.27
N GLU A 35 0.97 11.20 -7.87
CA GLU A 35 0.61 11.51 -6.49
C GLU A 35 -0.65 10.75 -6.09
N LEU A 36 -0.53 9.98 -5.03
CA LEU A 36 -1.61 9.20 -4.43
C LEU A 36 -1.93 9.76 -3.05
N HIS A 37 -3.17 9.60 -2.61
CA HIS A 37 -3.63 10.05 -1.30
C HIS A 37 -4.22 8.88 -0.53
N ALA A 38 -3.86 8.78 0.74
CA ALA A 38 -4.41 7.79 1.66
C ALA A 38 -4.73 8.40 3.01
N PRO A 39 -5.74 7.92 3.72
CA PRO A 39 -6.01 8.36 5.08
C PRO A 39 -4.92 7.91 6.04
N ALA A 40 -4.66 8.70 7.08
CA ALA A 40 -3.76 8.32 8.16
C ALA A 40 -4.31 7.12 8.95
N GLY A 41 -3.41 6.30 9.46
CA GLY A 41 -3.74 5.26 10.43
C GLY A 41 -4.42 4.01 9.85
N LYS A 42 -4.48 3.87 8.53
CA LYS A 42 -5.05 2.69 7.88
C LYS A 42 -3.99 1.92 7.09
N PRO A 43 -4.03 0.58 7.10
CA PRO A 43 -3.17 -0.20 6.22
C PRO A 43 -3.49 0.10 4.76
N ILE A 44 -2.48 0.04 3.90
CA ILE A 44 -2.60 0.40 2.50
C ILE A 44 -2.14 -0.78 1.65
N MET A 45 -2.85 -1.02 0.57
CA MET A 45 -2.47 -1.96 -0.46
C MET A 45 -2.27 -1.21 -1.77
N PHE A 46 -1.03 -1.16 -2.24
CA PHE A 46 -0.73 -0.65 -3.57
C PHE A 46 -0.90 -1.76 -4.60
N VAL A 47 -1.71 -1.51 -5.60
CA VAL A 47 -1.81 -2.34 -6.78
C VAL A 47 -1.12 -1.60 -7.92
N VAL A 48 -0.03 -2.15 -8.42
CA VAL A 48 0.81 -1.53 -9.45
C VAL A 48 0.70 -2.31 -10.74
N LYS A 49 0.27 -1.64 -11.79
CA LYS A 49 0.15 -2.19 -13.13
C LYS A 49 1.29 -1.66 -13.99
N ASN A 50 2.20 -2.55 -14.39
CA ASN A 50 3.30 -2.16 -15.26
C ASN A 50 2.89 -2.35 -16.73
N LEU A 51 2.59 -1.27 -17.41
CA LEU A 51 2.23 -1.25 -18.84
C LEU A 51 3.44 -1.03 -19.74
N ASN A 52 4.64 -0.90 -19.20
CA ASN A 52 5.87 -0.81 -19.99
C ASN A 52 6.24 -2.17 -20.59
N THR A 53 7.09 -2.13 -21.60
CA THR A 53 7.66 -3.33 -22.24
C THR A 53 8.89 -3.85 -21.51
N SER A 54 9.29 -3.21 -20.43
CA SER A 54 10.40 -3.61 -19.55
C SER A 54 9.92 -3.74 -18.09
N ALA A 55 10.65 -4.49 -17.29
CA ALA A 55 10.38 -4.61 -15.87
C ALA A 55 10.63 -3.27 -15.15
N SER A 56 9.92 -3.07 -14.07
CA SER A 56 10.11 -1.97 -13.11
C SER A 56 10.36 -2.53 -11.73
N GLU A 57 11.17 -1.86 -10.93
CA GLU A 57 11.32 -2.15 -9.52
C GLU A 57 10.83 -0.97 -8.72
N ILE A 58 9.63 -1.09 -8.14
CA ILE A 58 9.13 -0.03 -7.26
C ILE A 58 9.77 -0.18 -5.89
N GLU A 59 10.29 0.94 -5.41
CA GLU A 59 11.02 1.02 -4.15
C GLU A 59 10.66 2.27 -3.38
N SER A 60 10.64 2.14 -2.06
CA SER A 60 10.50 3.26 -1.15
C SER A 60 11.23 2.98 0.16
N ASP A 61 12.21 3.79 0.47
CA ASP A 61 12.88 3.73 1.76
C ASP A 61 11.92 4.16 2.88
N ALA A 62 11.15 5.21 2.63
CA ALA A 62 10.20 5.73 3.60
C ALA A 62 9.06 4.77 3.92
N LEU A 63 8.59 4.01 2.94
CA LEU A 63 7.48 3.05 3.07
C LEU A 63 7.95 1.61 3.29
N HIS A 64 9.25 1.38 3.25
CA HIS A 64 9.88 0.07 3.47
C HIS A 64 9.40 -1.02 2.51
N PHE A 65 9.41 -0.73 1.23
CA PHE A 65 9.12 -1.77 0.24
C PHE A 65 10.08 -1.72 -0.95
N GLU A 66 10.22 -2.87 -1.58
CA GLU A 66 10.96 -3.09 -2.80
C GLU A 66 10.31 -4.25 -3.54
N LYS A 67 9.90 -4.05 -4.79
CA LYS A 67 9.25 -5.09 -5.57
C LYS A 67 9.48 -4.93 -7.05
N VAL A 68 9.94 -6.02 -7.69
CA VAL A 68 10.04 -6.10 -9.14
C VAL A 68 8.68 -6.48 -9.72
N ILE A 69 8.24 -5.71 -10.70
CA ILE A 69 7.02 -5.96 -11.46
C ILE A 69 7.41 -6.18 -12.92
N PRO A 70 7.28 -7.41 -13.42
CA PRO A 70 7.63 -7.70 -14.81
C PRO A 70 6.82 -6.86 -15.80
N ALA A 71 7.34 -6.71 -17.02
CA ALA A 71 6.66 -6.03 -18.11
C ALA A 71 5.25 -6.59 -18.31
N GLY A 72 4.27 -5.72 -18.50
CA GLY A 72 2.88 -6.11 -18.75
C GLY A 72 2.17 -6.82 -17.60
N SER A 73 2.76 -6.80 -16.40
CA SER A 73 2.26 -7.52 -15.22
C SER A 73 1.76 -6.58 -14.14
N GLU A 74 1.08 -7.15 -13.17
CA GLU A 74 0.56 -6.46 -11.99
C GLU A 74 1.21 -7.03 -10.74
N GLY A 75 1.53 -6.15 -9.79
CA GLY A 75 2.05 -6.53 -8.48
C GLY A 75 1.34 -5.77 -7.37
N THR A 76 1.39 -6.33 -6.18
CA THR A 76 0.78 -5.74 -4.99
C THR A 76 1.82 -5.55 -3.90
N VAL A 77 1.80 -4.38 -3.27
CA VAL A 77 2.66 -4.05 -2.13
C VAL A 77 1.79 -3.63 -0.96
N HIS A 78 2.09 -4.16 0.21
CA HIS A 78 1.41 -3.81 1.45
C HIS A 78 2.22 -2.79 2.24
N VAL A 79 1.54 -1.74 2.69
CA VAL A 79 2.13 -0.67 3.50
C VAL A 79 1.40 -0.59 4.82
N ARG A 80 2.17 -0.50 5.91
CA ARG A 80 1.63 -0.31 7.26
C ARG A 80 0.85 1.00 7.38
N PRO A 81 0.00 1.16 8.38
CA PRO A 81 -0.62 2.44 8.71
C PRO A 81 0.44 3.55 8.86
N LEU A 82 0.17 4.71 8.28
CA LEU A 82 1.09 5.84 8.22
C LEU A 82 0.58 7.03 9.01
N SER A 83 1.51 7.80 9.54
CA SER A 83 1.25 9.14 10.06
C SER A 83 1.11 10.15 8.91
N PRO A 84 0.48 11.32 9.15
CA PRO A 84 0.46 12.38 8.16
C PRO A 84 1.86 12.71 7.63
N GLY A 85 1.98 12.87 6.32
CA GLY A 85 3.26 13.15 5.68
C GLY A 85 3.23 12.93 4.19
N ARG A 86 4.38 13.13 3.58
CA ARG A 86 4.63 12.92 2.15
C ARG A 86 5.72 11.89 2.00
N TYR A 87 5.42 10.80 1.32
CA TYR A 87 6.29 9.63 1.22
C TYR A 87 6.66 9.38 -0.23
N ASN A 88 7.94 9.40 -0.54
CA ASN A 88 8.45 9.17 -1.89
C ASN A 88 8.53 7.68 -2.21
N PHE A 89 8.21 7.33 -3.43
CA PHE A 89 8.52 6.05 -4.05
C PHE A 89 9.03 6.27 -5.48
N PHE A 90 9.75 5.34 -6.01
CA PHE A 90 10.39 5.49 -7.32
C PHE A 90 10.60 4.13 -8.00
N ASP A 91 10.96 4.17 -9.28
CA ASP A 91 11.37 2.99 -10.04
C ASP A 91 12.89 2.91 -10.01
N ASP A 92 13.44 1.90 -9.34
CA ASP A 92 14.90 1.74 -9.21
C ASP A 92 15.57 1.38 -10.54
N PHE A 93 14.82 0.86 -11.51
CA PHE A 93 15.32 0.61 -12.86
C PHE A 93 15.26 1.85 -13.77
N HIS A 94 14.51 2.88 -13.36
CA HIS A 94 14.35 4.15 -14.07
C HIS A 94 14.20 5.29 -13.06
N HIS A 95 15.28 5.79 -12.52
CA HIS A 95 15.27 6.70 -11.37
C HIS A 95 14.52 8.01 -11.59
N ALA A 96 14.36 8.45 -12.85
CA ALA A 96 13.54 9.63 -13.16
C ALA A 96 12.04 9.41 -12.90
N THR A 97 11.61 8.15 -12.79
CA THR A 97 10.23 7.80 -12.49
C THR A 97 9.99 7.89 -10.98
N GLN A 98 9.34 8.97 -10.56
CA GLN A 98 9.13 9.31 -9.16
C GLN A 98 7.64 9.48 -8.87
N GLY A 99 7.24 9.10 -7.66
CA GLY A 99 5.89 9.29 -7.17
C GLY A 99 5.87 9.60 -5.68
N TYR A 100 4.70 10.02 -5.21
CA TYR A 100 4.49 10.39 -3.82
C TYR A 100 3.16 9.87 -3.31
N LEU A 101 3.18 9.36 -2.10
CA LEU A 101 1.99 9.10 -1.31
C LEU A 101 1.83 10.23 -0.29
N VAL A 102 0.70 10.89 -0.34
CA VAL A 102 0.37 11.98 0.58
C VAL A 102 -0.69 11.48 1.57
N VAL A 103 -0.37 11.61 2.85
CA VAL A 103 -1.29 11.31 3.95
C VAL A 103 -1.61 12.62 4.66
N PRO A 104 -2.85 13.08 4.56
CA PRO A 104 -3.26 14.34 5.20
C PRO A 104 -3.32 14.26 6.73
#